data_cf1a582d33b6a010717fe9b1b597000d
#
_entry.id   cf1a582d33b6a010717fe9b1b597000d
#
_cell.length_a   1.000
_cell.length_b   1.000
_cell.length_c   1.000
_cell.angle_alpha   90.00
_cell.angle_beta   90.00
_cell.angle_gamma   90.00
#
_symmetry.space_group_name_H-M   'P 1'
#
loop_
_entity.id
_entity.type
_entity.pdbx_description
1 polymer ?
#
loop_
_entity_poly.entity_id
_entity_poly.type
_entity_poly.pdbx_seq_one_letter_code
_entity_poly.pdbx_strand_id
1 'polypeptide(L)'
;MRAFDRILRPMLLVLYLAILPVEGRTQELVTGLSHETIYITSDFTGTDLVVFGTINNMQELPSPQGEDTTMDDYGIIVVIEGPAEPGVVRKKQRTAGIWVNRDSIGYATIPASYLMMTSQKPDNEGLQNTLKALKIGLEYTPFGKAESNTALNDPEDFRKAIVRLKMKNGLYRESNGVKFLGDNLFRAQFKIPALIPVGTHTVHSYLVVDGKPVSHSRHVIQITKTGFEQLMFDFSRQYGYLYGVFCVILAMVTGWMSSVIFRRD
;
A
#
# COMPACT_ATOMS: atom_id res chain seq x y z
N MET A 1 33.09 -18.66 -55.39
CA MET A 1 32.83 -17.29 -54.95
C MET A 1 31.36 -16.90 -54.94
N ARG A 2 30.50 -17.38 -55.84
CA ARG A 2 29.05 -16.99 -55.91
C ARG A 2 28.14 -17.63 -54.83
N ALA A 3 28.54 -18.71 -54.18
CA ALA A 3 27.75 -19.39 -53.16
C ALA A 3 27.88 -18.74 -51.76
N PHE A 4 29.03 -18.13 -51.48
CA PHE A 4 29.32 -17.46 -50.18
C PHE A 4 28.49 -16.16 -50.02
N ASP A 5 28.28 -15.42 -51.12
CA ASP A 5 27.48 -14.20 -51.13
C ASP A 5 25.96 -14.43 -50.86
N ARG A 6 25.45 -15.63 -51.19
CA ARG A 6 24.04 -15.96 -50.98
C ARG A 6 23.71 -16.25 -49.52
N ILE A 7 24.66 -16.62 -48.70
CA ILE A 7 24.48 -16.90 -47.27
C ILE A 7 24.85 -15.68 -46.42
N LEU A 8 25.85 -14.92 -46.84
CA LEU A 8 26.35 -13.76 -46.09
C LEU A 8 25.34 -12.58 -46.07
N ARG A 9 24.61 -12.37 -47.18
CA ARG A 9 23.63 -11.27 -47.27
C ARG A 9 22.43 -11.46 -46.32
N PRO A 10 21.77 -12.63 -46.23
CA PRO A 10 20.68 -12.79 -45.27
C PRO A 10 21.18 -12.78 -43.83
N MET A 11 22.38 -13.27 -43.54
CA MET A 11 22.98 -13.26 -42.21
C MET A 11 23.30 -11.83 -41.73
N LEU A 12 23.79 -10.94 -42.62
CA LEU A 12 24.01 -9.53 -42.35
C LEU A 12 22.67 -8.78 -42.15
N LEU A 13 21.63 -9.14 -42.85
CA LEU A 13 20.31 -8.53 -42.72
C LEU A 13 19.65 -8.93 -41.39
N VAL A 14 19.80 -10.16 -40.93
CA VAL A 14 19.35 -10.61 -39.62
C VAL A 14 20.14 -9.93 -38.47
N LEU A 15 21.46 -9.75 -38.66
CA LEU A 15 22.32 -9.05 -37.71
C LEU A 15 21.96 -7.57 -37.62
N TYR A 16 21.60 -6.93 -38.74
CA TYR A 16 21.16 -5.52 -38.78
C TYR A 16 19.79 -5.34 -38.10
N LEU A 17 18.88 -6.31 -38.23
CA LEU A 17 17.57 -6.30 -37.58
C LEU A 17 17.66 -6.47 -36.07
N ALA A 18 18.71 -7.16 -35.57
CA ALA A 18 18.96 -7.38 -34.14
C ALA A 18 19.56 -6.16 -33.42
N ILE A 19 20.01 -5.13 -34.15
CA ILE A 19 20.64 -3.90 -33.61
C ILE A 19 19.63 -2.72 -33.60
N LEU A 20 18.38 -2.94 -33.97
CA LEU A 20 17.39 -1.88 -33.82
C LEU A 20 17.33 -1.49 -32.34
N PRO A 21 17.52 -0.20 -32.00
CA PRO A 21 17.36 0.24 -30.63
C PRO A 21 15.93 -0.09 -30.21
N VAL A 22 15.81 -0.89 -29.14
CA VAL A 22 14.55 -1.00 -28.43
C VAL A 22 14.32 0.39 -27.86
N GLU A 23 13.42 1.14 -28.44
CA GLU A 23 12.97 2.42 -27.87
C GLU A 23 12.52 2.14 -26.45
N GLY A 24 13.35 2.49 -25.49
CA GLY A 24 12.99 2.45 -24.08
C GLY A 24 11.80 3.37 -23.91
N ARG A 25 10.64 2.80 -23.58
CA ARG A 25 9.45 3.60 -23.23
C ARG A 25 9.88 4.55 -22.13
N THR A 26 9.92 5.83 -22.46
CA THR A 26 10.10 6.87 -21.45
C THR A 26 8.96 6.76 -20.45
N GLN A 27 9.30 6.74 -19.15
CA GLN A 27 8.31 6.62 -18.11
C GLN A 27 7.41 7.86 -18.14
N GLU A 28 6.17 7.69 -18.59
CA GLU A 28 5.20 8.76 -18.77
C GLU A 28 4.72 9.33 -17.45
N LEU A 29 4.71 8.51 -16.39
CA LEU A 29 4.30 8.87 -15.04
C LEU A 29 5.51 8.82 -14.10
N VAL A 30 5.96 9.99 -13.65
CA VAL A 30 6.99 10.13 -12.61
C VAL A 30 6.34 10.53 -11.31
N THR A 31 6.58 9.77 -10.25
CA THR A 31 5.97 10.05 -8.94
C THR A 31 7.02 10.10 -7.84
N GLY A 32 6.68 10.79 -6.76
CA GLY A 32 7.49 10.91 -5.55
C GLY A 32 6.63 10.92 -4.30
N LEU A 33 7.27 10.71 -3.17
CA LEU A 33 6.64 10.68 -1.85
C LEU A 33 7.21 11.78 -0.96
N SER A 34 6.39 12.35 -0.10
CA SER A 34 6.87 13.32 0.90
C SER A 34 7.77 12.67 1.96
N HIS A 35 7.58 11.37 2.22
CA HIS A 35 8.34 10.60 3.19
C HIS A 35 8.52 9.16 2.69
N GLU A 36 9.71 8.61 2.83
CA GLU A 36 10.00 7.19 2.56
C GLU A 36 9.85 6.33 3.82
N THR A 37 9.93 6.97 5.00
CA THR A 37 9.77 6.30 6.30
C THR A 37 8.83 7.11 7.19
N ILE A 38 7.88 6.41 7.80
CA ILE A 38 6.99 6.96 8.82
C ILE A 38 7.30 6.29 10.15
N TYR A 39 7.54 7.12 11.16
CA TYR A 39 7.86 6.65 12.50
C TYR A 39 6.64 6.75 13.40
N ILE A 40 6.25 5.61 14.01
CA ILE A 40 5.17 5.54 15.00
C ILE A 40 5.79 5.66 16.39
N THR A 41 5.53 6.78 17.04
CA THR A 41 5.89 7.05 18.44
C THR A 41 4.73 6.72 19.37
N SER A 42 4.94 6.73 20.69
CA SER A 42 3.87 6.44 21.67
C SER A 42 2.72 7.45 21.65
N ASP A 43 2.96 8.67 21.16
CA ASP A 43 2.00 9.77 20.99
C ASP A 43 1.48 9.91 19.54
N PHE A 44 1.77 8.93 18.68
CA PHE A 44 1.36 8.98 17.27
C PHE A 44 -0.15 8.96 17.10
N THR A 45 -0.71 10.04 16.59
CA THR A 45 -2.15 10.21 16.32
C THR A 45 -2.51 10.05 14.84
N GLY A 46 -1.51 9.75 14.00
CA GLY A 46 -1.60 9.74 12.54
C GLY A 46 -0.75 10.83 11.91
N THR A 47 -0.55 10.74 10.62
CA THR A 47 0.23 11.74 9.85
C THR A 47 -0.32 11.87 8.44
N ASP A 48 0.07 12.91 7.73
CA ASP A 48 -0.24 13.07 6.32
C ASP A 48 0.93 12.57 5.46
N LEU A 49 0.60 11.78 4.44
CA LEU A 49 1.51 11.36 3.40
C LEU A 49 1.08 12.00 2.09
N VAL A 50 1.98 12.69 1.43
CA VAL A 50 1.71 13.27 0.12
C VAL A 50 2.42 12.46 -0.95
N VAL A 51 1.64 11.99 -1.91
CA VAL A 51 2.11 11.44 -3.18
C VAL A 51 1.93 12.53 -4.23
N PHE A 52 2.98 12.87 -4.93
CA PHE A 52 2.95 13.84 -6.01
C PHE A 52 3.62 13.24 -7.23
N GLY A 53 3.29 13.77 -8.38
CA GLY A 53 3.91 13.28 -9.61
C GLY A 53 3.55 14.12 -10.82
N THR A 54 4.33 13.91 -11.87
CA THR A 54 4.15 14.58 -13.14
C THR A 54 3.85 13.58 -14.26
N ILE A 55 3.03 14.01 -15.20
CA ILE A 55 2.78 13.29 -16.44
C ILE A 55 3.70 13.91 -17.49
N ASN A 56 4.61 13.12 -18.01
CA ASN A 56 5.54 13.53 -19.06
C ASN A 56 4.95 13.12 -20.43
N ASN A 57 5.38 13.84 -21.49
CA ASN A 57 5.03 13.52 -22.88
C ASN A 57 3.51 13.40 -23.14
N MET A 58 2.72 14.30 -22.56
CA MET A 58 1.26 14.31 -22.73
C MET A 58 0.83 14.33 -24.21
N GLN A 59 1.66 14.89 -25.11
CA GLN A 59 1.40 14.93 -26.55
C GLN A 59 1.50 13.56 -27.24
N GLU A 60 2.22 12.60 -26.62
CA GLU A 60 2.38 11.23 -27.11
C GLU A 60 1.34 10.26 -26.50
N LEU A 61 0.62 10.72 -25.47
CA LEU A 61 -0.44 9.92 -24.85
C LEU A 61 -1.64 9.83 -25.81
N PRO A 62 -2.40 8.71 -25.77
CA PRO A 62 -3.68 8.65 -26.46
C PRO A 62 -4.52 9.83 -26.00
N SER A 63 -4.87 10.72 -26.91
CA SER A 63 -5.75 11.85 -26.57
C SER A 63 -7.13 11.32 -26.21
N PRO A 64 -7.70 11.67 -25.06
CA PRO A 64 -9.12 11.49 -24.82
C PRO A 64 -9.89 12.21 -25.94
N GLN A 65 -11.02 11.67 -26.37
CA GLN A 65 -11.78 12.16 -27.55
C GLN A 65 -12.08 13.66 -27.45
N GLY A 66 -11.31 14.50 -28.18
CA GLY A 66 -11.51 15.94 -28.26
C GLY A 66 -10.24 16.73 -28.59
N GLU A 67 -10.36 17.87 -29.28
CA GLU A 67 -9.23 18.75 -29.61
C GLU A 67 -8.67 19.54 -28.43
N ASP A 68 -9.43 19.71 -27.32
CA ASP A 68 -9.02 20.39 -26.09
C ASP A 68 -8.91 19.37 -24.92
N THR A 69 -7.83 18.60 -24.88
CA THR A 69 -7.56 17.67 -23.79
C THR A 69 -7.09 18.43 -22.54
N THR A 70 -7.87 18.35 -21.48
CA THR A 70 -7.53 18.92 -20.17
C THR A 70 -7.01 17.84 -19.24
N MET A 71 -6.33 18.23 -18.15
CA MET A 71 -5.84 17.28 -17.15
C MET A 71 -6.95 16.47 -16.47
N ASP A 72 -8.18 16.98 -16.47
CA ASP A 72 -9.34 16.29 -15.90
C ASP A 72 -9.77 15.06 -16.71
N ASP A 73 -9.34 14.98 -17.98
CA ASP A 73 -9.60 13.82 -18.85
C ASP A 73 -8.67 12.65 -18.54
N TYR A 74 -7.54 12.90 -17.84
CA TYR A 74 -6.65 11.88 -17.36
C TYR A 74 -7.05 11.40 -15.96
N GLY A 75 -7.18 10.09 -15.83
CA GLY A 75 -7.43 9.46 -14.54
C GLY A 75 -6.12 9.17 -13.80
N ILE A 76 -5.98 9.67 -12.59
CA ILE A 76 -4.90 9.25 -11.68
C ILE A 76 -5.52 8.42 -10.57
N ILE A 77 -4.97 7.22 -10.37
CA ILE A 77 -5.32 6.33 -9.26
C ILE A 77 -4.06 6.12 -8.44
N VAL A 78 -4.13 6.44 -7.15
CA VAL A 78 -3.04 6.19 -6.19
C VAL A 78 -3.55 5.23 -5.14
N VAL A 79 -2.83 4.14 -4.92
CA VAL A 79 -3.15 3.09 -3.94
C VAL A 79 -1.98 2.90 -3.00
N ILE A 80 -2.23 2.92 -1.71
CA ILE A 80 -1.27 2.53 -0.68
C ILE A 80 -1.76 1.22 -0.08
N GLU A 81 -0.99 0.17 -0.32
CA GLU A 81 -1.27 -1.18 0.17
C GLU A 81 -0.29 -1.54 1.28
N GLY A 82 -0.82 -1.92 2.44
CA GLY A 82 -0.05 -2.38 3.58
C GLY A 82 0.45 -3.81 3.42
N PRO A 83 1.28 -4.30 4.37
CA PRO A 83 1.77 -5.65 4.35
C PRO A 83 0.62 -6.66 4.34
N ALA A 84 0.85 -7.80 3.70
CA ALA A 84 -0.10 -8.90 3.69
C ALA A 84 -0.12 -9.60 5.06
N GLU A 85 -1.29 -9.82 5.61
CA GLU A 85 -1.50 -10.51 6.89
C GLU A 85 -2.61 -11.55 6.78
N PRO A 86 -2.58 -12.63 7.56
CA PRO A 86 -3.72 -13.54 7.63
C PRO A 86 -4.91 -12.87 8.35
N GLY A 87 -6.11 -13.15 7.88
CA GLY A 87 -7.34 -12.60 8.46
C GLY A 87 -8.36 -13.67 8.78
N VAL A 88 -8.97 -13.60 9.97
CA VAL A 88 -10.06 -14.50 10.35
C VAL A 88 -11.29 -13.71 10.74
N VAL A 89 -12.43 -14.01 10.11
CA VAL A 89 -13.72 -13.45 10.46
C VAL A 89 -14.61 -14.52 11.04
N ARG A 90 -15.31 -14.15 12.12
CA ARG A 90 -16.25 -15.03 12.80
C ARG A 90 -17.62 -14.39 12.86
N LYS A 91 -18.65 -15.17 12.48
CA LYS A 91 -20.04 -14.76 12.58
C LYS A 91 -20.64 -15.21 13.90
N LYS A 92 -21.14 -14.26 14.69
CA LYS A 92 -21.86 -14.57 15.92
C LYS A 92 -23.31 -14.95 15.60
N GLN A 93 -23.78 -16.01 16.19
CA GLN A 93 -25.18 -16.43 16.12
C GLN A 93 -25.74 -16.61 17.54
N ARG A 94 -27.02 -16.30 17.72
CA ARG A 94 -27.70 -16.50 18.99
C ARG A 94 -28.21 -17.93 19.05
N THR A 95 -27.67 -18.72 19.98
CA THR A 95 -28.03 -20.12 20.19
C THR A 95 -28.43 -20.28 21.67
N ALA A 96 -29.64 -20.75 21.94
CA ALA A 96 -30.16 -20.93 23.29
C ALA A 96 -30.05 -19.67 24.20
N GLY A 97 -30.22 -18.47 23.59
CA GLY A 97 -30.19 -17.20 24.35
C GLY A 97 -28.81 -16.55 24.46
N ILE A 98 -27.71 -17.22 24.11
CA ILE A 98 -26.34 -16.71 24.16
C ILE A 98 -25.77 -16.50 22.77
N TRP A 99 -24.79 -15.55 22.64
CA TRP A 99 -24.08 -15.29 21.40
C TRP A 99 -22.86 -16.19 21.30
N VAL A 100 -22.83 -17.06 20.31
CA VAL A 100 -21.71 -17.99 20.03
C VAL A 100 -21.10 -17.70 18.67
N ASN A 101 -19.78 -17.83 18.55
CA ASN A 101 -19.08 -17.83 17.26
C ASN A 101 -19.30 -19.19 16.59
N ARG A 102 -20.17 -19.26 15.60
CA ARG A 102 -20.51 -20.52 14.94
C ARG A 102 -19.71 -20.71 13.66
N ASP A 103 -19.76 -19.71 12.79
CA ASP A 103 -19.15 -19.76 11.47
C ASP A 103 -17.89 -18.90 11.43
N SER A 104 -16.85 -19.39 10.75
CA SER A 104 -15.63 -18.63 10.54
C SER A 104 -15.04 -18.88 9.17
N ILE A 105 -14.47 -17.83 8.58
CA ILE A 105 -13.64 -17.91 7.37
C ILE A 105 -12.30 -17.28 7.70
N GLY A 106 -11.23 -18.02 7.37
CA GLY A 106 -9.86 -17.55 7.36
C GLY A 106 -9.44 -17.21 5.94
N TYR A 107 -8.79 -16.08 5.75
CA TYR A 107 -8.12 -15.72 4.51
C TYR A 107 -6.62 -15.80 4.73
N ALA A 108 -5.91 -16.48 3.84
CA ALA A 108 -4.46 -16.66 3.96
C ALA A 108 -3.72 -15.32 3.92
N THR A 109 -4.20 -14.39 3.10
CA THR A 109 -3.63 -13.04 2.98
C THR A 109 -4.73 -12.01 2.74
N ILE A 110 -4.68 -10.94 3.50
CA ILE A 110 -5.42 -9.70 3.27
C ILE A 110 -4.47 -8.53 3.44
N PRO A 111 -4.62 -7.42 2.72
CA PRO A 111 -3.86 -6.22 3.00
C PRO A 111 -4.13 -5.73 4.43
N ALA A 112 -3.09 -5.47 5.20
CA ALA A 112 -3.24 -4.94 6.57
C ALA A 112 -3.90 -3.55 6.57
N SER A 113 -3.59 -2.73 5.56
CA SER A 113 -4.24 -1.45 5.26
C SER A 113 -4.39 -1.26 3.75
N TYR A 114 -5.38 -0.49 3.32
CA TYR A 114 -5.66 -0.21 1.92
C TYR A 114 -6.27 1.18 1.77
N LEU A 115 -5.50 2.12 1.23
CA LEU A 115 -5.93 3.49 1.03
C LEU A 115 -5.86 3.82 -0.45
N MET A 116 -6.97 4.23 -1.04
CA MET A 116 -7.04 4.59 -2.46
C MET A 116 -7.57 6.01 -2.65
N MET A 117 -6.94 6.72 -3.57
CA MET A 117 -7.42 8.01 -4.06
C MET A 117 -7.45 8.04 -5.57
N THR A 118 -8.48 8.66 -6.11
CA THR A 118 -8.66 8.87 -7.55
C THR A 118 -8.83 10.36 -7.86
N SER A 119 -8.54 10.76 -9.09
CA SER A 119 -8.89 12.09 -9.62
C SER A 119 -10.30 12.11 -10.18
N GLN A 120 -10.76 10.98 -10.73
CA GLN A 120 -12.07 10.84 -11.34
C GLN A 120 -13.13 10.43 -10.33
N LYS A 121 -14.38 10.81 -10.59
CA LYS A 121 -15.51 10.43 -9.73
C LYS A 121 -15.77 8.93 -9.79
N PRO A 122 -16.23 8.31 -8.69
CA PRO A 122 -16.54 6.88 -8.62
C PRO A 122 -17.58 6.40 -9.66
N ASP A 123 -18.47 7.29 -10.11
CA ASP A 123 -19.54 6.97 -11.06
C ASP A 123 -19.06 6.88 -12.53
N ASN A 124 -17.79 7.13 -12.78
CA ASN A 124 -17.22 7.01 -14.13
C ASN A 124 -17.08 5.53 -14.52
N GLU A 125 -17.82 5.10 -15.55
CA GLU A 125 -17.80 3.70 -16.02
C GLU A 125 -16.40 3.27 -16.51
N GLY A 126 -15.64 4.15 -17.13
CA GLY A 126 -14.27 3.89 -17.56
C GLY A 126 -13.36 3.58 -16.38
N LEU A 127 -13.49 4.37 -15.29
CA LEU A 127 -12.77 4.11 -14.04
C LEU A 127 -13.15 2.75 -13.43
N GLN A 128 -14.45 2.42 -13.35
CA GLN A 128 -14.90 1.15 -12.78
C GLN A 128 -14.39 -0.05 -13.58
N ASN A 129 -14.38 0.03 -14.89
CA ASN A 129 -13.81 -1.01 -15.75
C ASN A 129 -12.31 -1.19 -15.51
N THR A 130 -11.57 -0.09 -15.34
CA THR A 130 -10.15 -0.10 -15.02
C THR A 130 -9.88 -0.73 -13.64
N LEU A 131 -10.62 -0.31 -12.62
CA LEU A 131 -10.49 -0.84 -11.26
C LEU A 131 -10.72 -2.37 -11.24
N LYS A 132 -11.75 -2.84 -11.94
CA LYS A 132 -12.04 -4.26 -12.08
C LYS A 132 -10.94 -5.02 -12.82
N ALA A 133 -10.45 -4.47 -13.94
CA ALA A 133 -9.39 -5.09 -14.75
C ALA A 133 -8.06 -5.20 -13.98
N LEU A 134 -7.70 -4.16 -13.25
CA LEU A 134 -6.49 -4.11 -12.42
C LEU A 134 -6.67 -4.79 -11.05
N LYS A 135 -7.90 -5.19 -10.69
CA LYS A 135 -8.26 -5.71 -9.36
C LYS A 135 -7.92 -4.72 -8.24
N ILE A 136 -8.15 -3.44 -8.49
CA ILE A 136 -7.91 -2.33 -7.56
C ILE A 136 -9.26 -1.89 -6.98
N GLY A 137 -9.23 -1.41 -5.73
CA GLY A 137 -10.43 -0.98 -5.02
C GLY A 137 -10.94 -2.03 -4.02
N LEU A 138 -11.68 -1.58 -3.00
CA LEU A 138 -12.14 -2.44 -1.91
C LEU A 138 -13.05 -3.58 -2.40
N GLU A 139 -13.74 -3.37 -3.51
CA GLU A 139 -14.60 -4.37 -4.12
C GLU A 139 -13.82 -5.45 -4.86
N TYR A 140 -12.72 -5.09 -5.54
CA TYR A 140 -12.00 -5.96 -6.48
C TYR A 140 -10.68 -6.48 -5.94
N THR A 141 -10.12 -5.87 -4.87
CA THR A 141 -8.84 -6.28 -4.29
C THR A 141 -8.89 -7.76 -3.88
N PRO A 142 -7.99 -8.61 -4.39
CA PRO A 142 -8.02 -10.02 -4.11
C PRO A 142 -7.59 -10.29 -2.67
N PHE A 143 -8.43 -11.02 -1.94
CA PHE A 143 -8.03 -11.69 -0.71
C PHE A 143 -7.41 -13.05 -1.07
N GLY A 144 -6.45 -13.51 -0.30
CA GLY A 144 -5.84 -14.82 -0.49
C GLY A 144 -6.85 -15.96 -0.33
N LYS A 145 -6.36 -17.18 -0.49
CA LYS A 145 -7.20 -18.38 -0.41
C LYS A 145 -8.04 -18.37 0.87
N ALA A 146 -9.33 -18.59 0.72
CA ALA A 146 -10.28 -18.68 1.83
C ALA A 146 -10.38 -20.12 2.33
N GLU A 147 -10.35 -20.29 3.66
CA GLU A 147 -10.59 -21.57 4.34
C GLU A 147 -11.79 -21.38 5.28
N SER A 148 -12.84 -22.17 5.08
CA SER A 148 -14.07 -22.11 5.88
C SER A 148 -14.23 -23.36 6.74
N ASN A 149 -14.71 -23.19 7.96
CA ASN A 149 -15.07 -24.32 8.83
C ASN A 149 -16.44 -24.89 8.53
N THR A 150 -17.22 -24.28 7.63
CA THR A 150 -18.58 -24.69 7.30
C THR A 150 -18.84 -24.58 5.80
N ALA A 151 -19.43 -25.63 5.22
CA ALA A 151 -19.71 -25.70 3.77
C ALA A 151 -20.78 -24.72 3.26
N LEU A 152 -21.51 -24.05 4.17
CA LEU A 152 -22.68 -23.20 3.87
C LEU A 152 -22.38 -21.69 3.94
N ASN A 153 -21.13 -21.28 4.15
CA ASN A 153 -20.80 -19.87 4.27
C ASN A 153 -20.55 -19.25 2.89
N ASP A 154 -21.21 -18.15 2.62
CA ASP A 154 -20.90 -17.29 1.50
C ASP A 154 -19.60 -16.49 1.80
N PRO A 155 -18.50 -16.79 1.11
CA PRO A 155 -17.23 -16.08 1.33
C PRO A 155 -17.35 -14.56 1.14
N GLU A 156 -18.27 -14.12 0.28
CA GLU A 156 -18.46 -12.71 -0.04
C GLU A 156 -19.04 -11.90 1.13
N ASP A 157 -19.97 -12.48 1.90
CA ASP A 157 -20.50 -11.83 3.11
C ASP A 157 -19.40 -11.60 4.15
N PHE A 158 -18.50 -12.57 4.31
CA PHE A 158 -17.36 -12.45 5.24
C PHE A 158 -16.33 -11.45 4.74
N ARG A 159 -16.07 -11.41 3.42
CA ARG A 159 -15.21 -10.42 2.79
C ARG A 159 -15.74 -9.01 3.06
N LYS A 160 -17.03 -8.77 2.81
CA LYS A 160 -17.68 -7.48 3.10
C LYS A 160 -17.59 -7.10 4.58
N ALA A 161 -17.68 -8.09 5.48
CA ALA A 161 -17.54 -7.85 6.92
C ALA A 161 -16.11 -7.39 7.29
N ILE A 162 -15.06 -7.99 6.70
CA ILE A 162 -13.67 -7.54 6.88
C ILE A 162 -13.51 -6.11 6.39
N VAL A 163 -13.92 -5.84 5.16
CA VAL A 163 -13.81 -4.51 4.55
C VAL A 163 -14.48 -3.47 5.46
N ARG A 164 -15.72 -3.74 5.90
CA ARG A 164 -16.43 -2.84 6.81
C ARG A 164 -15.70 -2.60 8.13
N LEU A 165 -15.12 -3.65 8.72
CA LEU A 165 -14.35 -3.52 9.97
C LEU A 165 -13.09 -2.70 9.78
N LYS A 166 -12.34 -2.97 8.72
CA LYS A 166 -11.12 -2.22 8.36
C LYS A 166 -11.44 -0.76 8.02
N MET A 167 -12.57 -0.49 7.33
CA MET A 167 -13.05 0.88 7.09
C MET A 167 -13.39 1.61 8.39
N LYS A 168 -14.08 0.95 9.32
CA LYS A 168 -14.41 1.53 10.64
C LYS A 168 -13.15 1.94 11.41
N ASN A 169 -12.08 1.19 11.28
CA ASN A 169 -10.78 1.48 11.91
C ASN A 169 -9.93 2.48 11.09
N GLY A 170 -10.42 2.97 9.95
CA GLY A 170 -9.71 3.89 9.07
C GLY A 170 -8.55 3.26 8.28
N LEU A 171 -8.39 1.92 8.37
CA LEU A 171 -7.34 1.19 7.67
C LEU A 171 -7.66 0.97 6.19
N TYR A 172 -8.94 0.93 5.84
CA TYR A 172 -9.41 0.86 4.47
C TYR A 172 -10.19 2.12 4.14
N ARG A 173 -9.84 2.78 3.05
CA ARG A 173 -10.49 4.01 2.58
C ARG A 173 -10.37 4.18 1.09
N GLU A 174 -11.45 4.59 0.46
CA GLU A 174 -11.49 5.08 -0.90
C GLU A 174 -12.02 6.52 -0.91
N SER A 175 -11.40 7.35 -1.71
CA SER A 175 -11.81 8.75 -1.83
C SER A 175 -11.43 9.34 -3.18
N ASN A 176 -12.17 10.37 -3.58
CA ASN A 176 -11.80 11.25 -4.68
C ASN A 176 -11.02 12.43 -4.07
N GLY A 177 -9.70 12.43 -4.20
CA GLY A 177 -8.85 13.40 -3.51
C GLY A 177 -7.55 13.74 -4.21
N VAL A 178 -7.31 13.16 -5.39
CA VAL A 178 -6.20 13.57 -6.24
C VAL A 178 -6.53 14.92 -6.86
N LYS A 179 -5.63 15.88 -6.75
CA LYS A 179 -5.79 17.24 -7.29
C LYS A 179 -4.65 17.53 -8.25
N PHE A 180 -5.00 18.10 -9.38
CA PHE A 180 -4.03 18.67 -10.29
C PHE A 180 -3.63 20.07 -9.82
N LEU A 181 -2.34 20.39 -9.85
CA LEU A 181 -1.76 21.64 -9.36
C LEU A 181 -1.19 22.50 -10.49
N GLY A 182 -1.38 22.11 -11.72
CA GLY A 182 -0.88 22.74 -12.92
C GLY A 182 -1.10 21.83 -14.11
N ASP A 183 -0.43 22.12 -15.21
CA ASP A 183 -0.68 21.43 -16.48
C ASP A 183 -0.23 19.97 -16.51
N ASN A 184 0.68 19.57 -15.61
CA ASN A 184 1.23 18.20 -15.60
C ASN A 184 1.51 17.65 -14.21
N LEU A 185 1.25 18.41 -13.13
CA LEU A 185 1.53 18.03 -11.76
C LEU A 185 0.25 17.64 -11.03
N PHE A 186 0.27 16.49 -10.35
CA PHE A 186 -0.81 16.08 -9.45
C PHE A 186 -0.30 15.88 -8.01
N ARG A 187 -1.23 15.94 -7.07
CA ARG A 187 -1.01 15.68 -5.64
C ARG A 187 -2.16 14.88 -5.05
N ALA A 188 -1.81 13.81 -4.32
CA ALA A 188 -2.72 13.02 -3.50
C ALA A 188 -2.26 13.08 -2.04
N GLN A 189 -3.10 13.56 -1.12
CA GLN A 189 -2.76 13.70 0.30
C GLN A 189 -3.54 12.66 1.11
N PHE A 190 -2.84 11.65 1.58
CA PHE A 190 -3.37 10.57 2.39
C PHE A 190 -3.25 10.87 3.87
N LYS A 191 -4.33 10.72 4.60
CA LYS A 191 -4.30 10.70 6.07
C LYS A 191 -4.01 9.28 6.53
N ILE A 192 -2.81 9.05 7.02
CA ILE A 192 -2.38 7.78 7.60
C ILE A 192 -2.94 7.68 9.01
N PRO A 193 -3.77 6.67 9.31
CA PRO A 193 -4.40 6.55 10.63
C PRO A 193 -3.42 6.13 11.73
N ALA A 194 -3.74 6.45 12.99
CA ALA A 194 -2.93 6.05 14.14
C ALA A 194 -2.75 4.52 14.28
N LEU A 195 -3.74 3.74 13.82
CA LEU A 195 -3.73 2.27 13.85
C LEU A 195 -3.05 1.62 12.65
N ILE A 196 -2.32 2.40 11.83
CA ILE A 196 -1.65 1.85 10.66
C ILE A 196 -0.68 0.74 11.06
N PRO A 197 -0.71 -0.44 10.43
CA PRO A 197 0.21 -1.52 10.73
C PRO A 197 1.65 -1.16 10.40
N VAL A 198 2.58 -1.65 11.21
CA VAL A 198 4.02 -1.54 10.92
C VAL A 198 4.40 -2.47 9.78
N GLY A 199 5.44 -2.11 9.04
CA GLY A 199 5.97 -2.91 7.94
C GLY A 199 6.08 -2.11 6.64
N THR A 200 6.31 -2.85 5.57
CA THR A 200 6.50 -2.29 4.24
C THR A 200 5.16 -2.06 3.56
N HIS A 201 4.87 -0.81 3.20
CA HIS A 201 3.71 -0.42 2.42
C HIS A 201 4.13 -0.10 1.00
N THR A 202 3.35 -0.55 0.03
CA THR A 202 3.61 -0.26 -1.38
C THR A 202 2.64 0.81 -1.87
N VAL A 203 3.16 1.83 -2.53
CA VAL A 203 2.39 2.88 -3.20
C VAL A 203 2.42 2.60 -4.68
N HIS A 204 1.25 2.37 -5.25
CA HIS A 204 1.03 2.23 -6.68
C HIS A 204 0.34 3.47 -7.21
N SER A 205 0.88 4.06 -8.27
CA SER A 205 0.28 5.18 -8.97
C SER A 205 0.04 4.79 -10.42
N TYR A 206 -1.19 4.91 -10.88
CA TYR A 206 -1.60 4.56 -12.24
C TYR A 206 -2.08 5.81 -12.96
N LEU A 207 -1.65 5.96 -14.20
CA LEU A 207 -2.21 6.90 -15.15
C LEU A 207 -3.19 6.13 -16.05
N VAL A 208 -4.42 6.61 -16.12
CA VAL A 208 -5.50 6.01 -16.87
C VAL A 208 -6.01 6.99 -17.92
N VAL A 209 -6.14 6.54 -19.16
CA VAL A 209 -6.71 7.30 -20.28
C VAL A 209 -7.82 6.46 -20.90
N ASP A 210 -9.00 7.02 -21.08
CA ASP A 210 -10.18 6.31 -21.62
C ASP A 210 -10.45 4.95 -20.96
N GLY A 211 -10.29 4.90 -19.64
CA GLY A 211 -10.51 3.67 -18.89
C GLY A 211 -9.42 2.60 -19.08
N LYS A 212 -8.26 2.93 -19.65
CA LYS A 212 -7.13 2.01 -19.83
C LYS A 212 -5.90 2.52 -19.07
N PRO A 213 -5.22 1.67 -18.31
CA PRO A 213 -3.97 2.06 -17.68
C PRO A 213 -2.87 2.18 -18.75
N VAL A 214 -2.26 3.36 -18.84
CA VAL A 214 -1.18 3.66 -19.81
C VAL A 214 0.19 3.69 -19.15
N SER A 215 0.27 4.07 -17.88
CA SER A 215 1.53 4.09 -17.14
C SER A 215 1.33 3.74 -15.68
N HIS A 216 2.37 3.20 -15.04
CA HIS A 216 2.36 2.77 -13.65
C HIS A 216 3.70 3.07 -12.99
N SER A 217 3.64 3.66 -11.81
CA SER A 217 4.80 3.90 -10.95
C SER A 217 4.59 3.21 -9.60
N ARG A 218 5.69 2.72 -9.01
CA ARG A 218 5.68 2.03 -7.73
C ARG A 218 6.73 2.61 -6.80
N HIS A 219 6.32 2.91 -5.56
CA HIS A 219 7.19 3.31 -4.46
C HIS A 219 6.95 2.43 -3.24
N VAL A 220 7.89 2.48 -2.31
CA VAL A 220 7.81 1.73 -1.06
C VAL A 220 7.95 2.71 0.10
N ILE A 221 7.10 2.54 1.11
CA ILE A 221 7.16 3.29 2.36
C ILE A 221 7.40 2.30 3.49
N GLN A 222 8.35 2.62 4.35
CA GLN A 222 8.60 1.84 5.55
C GLN A 222 7.89 2.48 6.74
N ILE A 223 6.99 1.75 7.39
CA ILE A 223 6.35 2.19 8.64
C ILE A 223 6.97 1.40 9.79
N THR A 224 7.60 2.10 10.71
CA THR A 224 8.31 1.49 11.83
C THR A 224 7.92 2.14 13.15
N LYS A 225 7.95 1.35 14.23
CA LYS A 225 7.83 1.91 15.58
C LYS A 225 9.17 2.46 16.02
N THR A 226 9.13 3.65 16.61
CA THR A 226 10.27 4.24 17.30
C THR A 226 9.82 4.71 18.67
N GLY A 227 10.73 4.69 19.63
CA GLY A 227 10.45 5.13 20.98
C GLY A 227 11.39 4.48 21.99
N PHE A 228 11.16 4.76 23.26
CA PHE A 228 11.96 4.23 24.34
C PHE A 228 11.98 2.68 24.35
N GLU A 229 10.87 2.05 24.02
CA GLU A 229 10.76 0.59 23.94
C GLU A 229 11.69 -0.01 22.87
N GLN A 230 11.73 0.60 21.69
CA GLN A 230 12.63 0.17 20.61
C GLN A 230 14.09 0.36 21.02
N LEU A 231 14.40 1.52 21.59
CA LEU A 231 15.75 1.84 22.07
C LEU A 231 16.20 0.86 23.15
N MET A 232 15.31 0.50 24.09
CA MET A 232 15.59 -0.50 25.13
C MET A 232 15.76 -1.90 24.53
N PHE A 233 14.92 -2.27 23.56
CA PHE A 233 15.02 -3.55 22.87
C PHE A 233 16.34 -3.68 22.11
N ASP A 234 16.69 -2.68 21.30
CA ASP A 234 17.94 -2.68 20.53
C ASP A 234 19.17 -2.67 21.44
N PHE A 235 19.14 -1.86 22.51
CA PHE A 235 20.20 -1.82 23.51
C PHE A 235 20.35 -3.15 24.25
N SER A 236 19.24 -3.81 24.60
CA SER A 236 19.28 -5.11 25.27
C SER A 236 19.86 -6.21 24.38
N ARG A 237 19.62 -6.15 23.05
CA ARG A 237 20.16 -7.15 22.11
C ARG A 237 21.61 -6.88 21.71
N GLN A 238 21.95 -5.61 21.49
CA GLN A 238 23.28 -5.23 21.02
C GLN A 238 24.31 -5.20 22.17
N TYR A 239 23.86 -4.77 23.36
CA TYR A 239 24.70 -4.61 24.54
C TYR A 239 24.10 -5.29 25.76
N GLY A 240 23.68 -6.56 25.63
CA GLY A 240 22.95 -7.30 26.66
C GLY A 240 23.68 -7.34 28.03
N TYR A 241 25.02 -7.38 28.03
CA TYR A 241 25.80 -7.32 29.24
C TYR A 241 25.70 -5.98 30.00
N LEU A 242 25.81 -4.88 29.25
CA LEU A 242 25.65 -3.51 29.76
C LEU A 242 24.23 -3.27 30.25
N TYR A 243 23.23 -3.76 29.51
CA TYR A 243 21.84 -3.71 29.91
C TYR A 243 21.59 -4.43 31.25
N GLY A 244 22.14 -5.62 31.41
CA GLY A 244 22.04 -6.38 32.67
C GLY A 244 22.66 -5.64 33.85
N VAL A 245 23.87 -5.07 33.69
CA VAL A 245 24.53 -4.25 34.72
C VAL A 245 23.70 -3.01 35.05
N PHE A 246 23.14 -2.34 34.04
CA PHE A 246 22.27 -1.19 34.25
C PHE A 246 21.02 -1.54 35.06
N CYS A 247 20.36 -2.67 34.78
CA CYS A 247 19.19 -3.14 35.50
C CYS A 247 19.52 -3.45 36.98
N VAL A 248 20.69 -4.05 37.27
CA VAL A 248 21.14 -4.34 38.63
C VAL A 248 21.39 -3.05 39.41
N ILE A 249 22.07 -2.07 38.81
CA ILE A 249 22.31 -0.77 39.45
C ILE A 249 20.97 -0.05 39.71
N LEU A 250 20.05 -0.06 38.75
CA LEU A 250 18.73 0.55 38.93
C LEU A 250 17.95 -0.09 40.08
N ALA A 251 17.98 -1.43 40.16
CA ALA A 251 17.33 -2.17 41.25
C ALA A 251 17.94 -1.85 42.64
N MET A 252 19.28 -1.72 42.72
CA MET A 252 19.95 -1.32 43.98
C MET A 252 19.60 0.11 44.40
N VAL A 253 19.59 1.05 43.44
CA VAL A 253 19.22 2.46 43.70
C VAL A 253 17.77 2.58 44.14
N THR A 254 16.84 1.91 43.45
CA THR A 254 15.43 1.93 43.83
C THR A 254 15.16 1.26 45.16
N GLY A 255 15.84 0.15 45.46
CA GLY A 255 15.74 -0.54 46.75
C GLY A 255 16.29 0.32 47.91
N TRP A 256 17.44 0.99 47.67
CA TRP A 256 18.02 1.90 48.65
C TRP A 256 17.12 3.12 48.90
N MET A 257 16.62 3.73 47.81
CA MET A 257 15.72 4.88 47.87
C MET A 257 14.40 4.55 48.60
N SER A 258 13.84 3.36 48.33
CA SER A 258 12.67 2.85 49.04
C SER A 258 12.95 2.67 50.53
N SER A 259 14.11 2.11 50.90
CA SER A 259 14.52 1.94 52.30
C SER A 259 14.67 3.28 53.03
N VAL A 260 15.17 4.34 52.35
CA VAL A 260 15.31 5.68 52.93
C VAL A 260 13.96 6.36 53.12
N ILE A 261 13.08 6.26 52.12
CA ILE A 261 11.76 6.93 52.13
C ILE A 261 10.81 6.30 53.13
N PHE A 262 10.83 4.97 53.22
CA PHE A 262 9.93 4.22 54.13
C PHE A 262 10.55 3.87 55.50
N ARG A 263 11.75 4.37 55.75
CA ARG A 263 12.36 4.24 57.10
C ARG A 263 11.58 5.16 58.04
N ARG A 264 10.60 4.59 58.75
CA ARG A 264 9.97 5.21 59.89
C ARG A 264 10.89 5.05 61.10
N ASP A 265 11.20 6.15 61.75
CA ASP A 265 11.81 6.18 63.09
C ASP A 265 10.88 5.50 64.10
#